data_7eb9aa282aeca31b8b2ff45ac4d3c4ad
#
_entry.id   7eb9aa282aeca31b8b2ff45ac4d3c4ad
#
_cell.length_a   1.000
_cell.length_b   1.000
_cell.length_c   1.000
_cell.angle_alpha   90.00
_cell.angle_beta   90.00
_cell.angle_gamma   90.00
#
_symmetry.space_group_name_H-M   'P 1'
#
loop_
_entity.id
_entity.type
_entity.pdbx_description
1 polymer ?
#
loop_
_entity_poly.entity_id
_entity_poly.type
_entity_poly.pdbx_seq_one_letter_code
_entity_poly.pdbx_strand_id
1 'polypeptide(L)'
;MSGPRMAPLAALALALCLSACSGRAPEPARFVPPPPSVTDLEGPLRARYNLLPTLALGEAVAREYRVTRDAGSALLVVALRRPTADGDETAAEGEVTAEVVDLAGRRQIVALRRVATGSYVDHVGTVRIGPHETVRVEVAVVADGRRQEFDFQRSF
;
A
#
# COMPACT_ATOMS: atom_id res chain seq x y z
N MET A 1 -0.13 -65.12 -47.03
CA MET A 1 -0.53 -63.74 -47.41
C MET A 1 -0.43 -62.84 -46.22
N SER A 2 0.52 -61.94 -46.28
CA SER A 2 1.02 -61.16 -45.16
C SER A 2 0.19 -59.86 -44.98
N GLY A 3 -0.35 -59.62 -43.78
CA GLY A 3 -0.96 -58.35 -43.42
C GLY A 3 0.07 -57.42 -42.78
N PRO A 4 0.02 -56.11 -43.02
CA PRO A 4 1.08 -55.20 -42.61
C PRO A 4 0.97 -54.81 -41.11
N ARG A 5 2.09 -54.93 -40.45
CA ARG A 5 2.35 -54.47 -39.08
C ARG A 5 2.51 -52.95 -39.01
N MET A 6 1.42 -52.20 -38.76
CA MET A 6 1.46 -50.72 -38.59
C MET A 6 1.22 -50.26 -37.17
N ALA A 7 1.51 -51.10 -36.17
CA ALA A 7 1.18 -50.77 -34.76
C ALA A 7 2.25 -50.04 -33.90
N PRO A 8 3.56 -49.90 -34.25
CA PRO A 8 4.47 -49.22 -33.30
C PRO A 8 4.63 -47.71 -33.48
N LEU A 9 4.21 -47.12 -34.62
CA LEU A 9 4.39 -45.68 -34.87
C LEU A 9 3.35 -44.80 -34.16
N ALA A 10 2.13 -45.30 -33.96
CA ALA A 10 1.07 -44.56 -33.26
C ALA A 10 1.31 -44.42 -31.75
N ALA A 11 1.96 -45.42 -31.11
CA ALA A 11 2.27 -45.39 -29.69
C ALA A 11 3.41 -44.40 -29.34
N LEU A 12 4.34 -44.17 -30.25
CA LEU A 12 5.46 -43.24 -30.05
C LEU A 12 5.00 -41.77 -30.17
N ALA A 13 4.02 -41.46 -31.00
CA ALA A 13 3.48 -40.11 -31.18
C ALA A 13 2.65 -39.64 -29.95
N LEU A 14 1.97 -40.58 -29.25
CA LEU A 14 1.18 -40.26 -28.06
C LEU A 14 2.04 -39.97 -26.82
N ALA A 15 3.24 -40.57 -26.74
CA ALA A 15 4.15 -40.36 -25.60
C ALA A 15 4.86 -39.00 -25.63
N LEU A 16 5.00 -38.35 -26.80
CA LEU A 16 5.61 -37.02 -26.91
C LEU A 16 4.69 -35.88 -26.51
N CYS A 17 3.37 -36.07 -26.48
CA CYS A 17 2.43 -35.01 -26.11
C CYS A 17 2.28 -34.80 -24.59
N LEU A 18 2.73 -35.72 -23.74
CA LEU A 18 2.62 -35.63 -22.30
C LEU A 18 3.78 -34.91 -21.60
N SER A 19 4.85 -34.58 -22.31
CA SER A 19 6.02 -33.91 -21.73
C SER A 19 5.99 -32.38 -21.82
N ALA A 20 4.92 -31.77 -22.38
CA ALA A 20 4.84 -30.33 -22.60
C ALA A 20 4.26 -29.52 -21.42
N CYS A 21 3.94 -30.14 -20.28
CA CYS A 21 3.36 -29.46 -19.13
C CYS A 21 4.28 -29.43 -17.91
N SER A 22 5.60 -29.28 -18.09
CA SER A 22 6.46 -28.85 -16.98
C SER A 22 6.43 -27.32 -16.85
N GLY A 23 5.23 -26.76 -16.63
CA GLY A 23 5.06 -25.37 -16.27
C GLY A 23 5.75 -25.13 -14.93
N ARG A 24 6.74 -24.26 -14.93
CA ARG A 24 7.34 -23.71 -13.70
C ARG A 24 6.19 -23.21 -12.84
N ALA A 25 6.14 -23.65 -11.58
CA ALA A 25 5.12 -23.15 -10.66
C ALA A 25 5.13 -21.60 -10.68
N PRO A 26 3.97 -20.95 -10.84
CA PRO A 26 3.93 -19.49 -10.87
C PRO A 26 4.54 -18.95 -9.58
N GLU A 27 5.49 -18.03 -9.74
CA GLU A 27 6.08 -17.35 -8.59
C GLU A 27 4.96 -16.63 -7.83
N PRO A 28 4.89 -16.77 -6.49
CA PRO A 28 3.85 -16.09 -5.72
C PRO A 28 3.86 -14.58 -6.01
N ALA A 29 2.71 -14.02 -6.28
CA ALA A 29 2.57 -12.59 -6.51
C ALA A 29 3.15 -11.82 -5.31
N ARG A 30 4.18 -11.00 -5.58
CA ARG A 30 4.77 -10.13 -4.56
C ARG A 30 3.95 -8.85 -4.50
N PHE A 31 3.40 -8.54 -3.33
CA PHE A 31 2.76 -7.24 -3.13
C PHE A 31 3.81 -6.13 -3.23
N VAL A 32 3.62 -5.22 -4.16
CA VAL A 32 4.41 -3.99 -4.30
C VAL A 32 3.54 -2.85 -3.79
N PRO A 33 3.88 -2.22 -2.65
CA PRO A 33 3.12 -1.08 -2.15
C PRO A 33 3.07 0.03 -3.22
N PRO A 34 1.90 0.63 -3.48
CA PRO A 34 1.84 1.77 -4.35
C PRO A 34 2.66 2.93 -3.77
N PRO A 35 3.24 3.79 -4.61
CA PRO A 35 3.93 4.98 -4.13
C PRO A 35 2.96 5.86 -3.33
N PRO A 36 3.46 6.66 -2.37
CA PRO A 36 2.63 7.60 -1.63
C PRO A 36 1.88 8.53 -2.58
N SER A 37 0.59 8.71 -2.33
CA SER A 37 -0.19 9.73 -3.01
C SER A 37 0.23 11.12 -2.54
N VAL A 38 0.01 12.11 -3.38
CA VAL A 38 0.43 13.50 -3.13
C VAL A 38 -0.74 14.42 -3.37
N THR A 39 -0.95 15.38 -2.48
CA THR A 39 -1.87 16.50 -2.70
C THR A 39 -1.20 17.81 -2.33
N ASP A 40 -1.36 18.82 -3.18
CA ASP A 40 -0.95 20.17 -2.86
C ASP A 40 -2.00 20.82 -1.96
N LEU A 41 -1.54 21.46 -0.91
CA LEU A 41 -2.33 22.23 0.02
C LEU A 41 -2.14 23.73 -0.27
N GLU A 42 -2.90 24.59 0.40
CA GLU A 42 -2.73 26.03 0.21
C GLU A 42 -1.34 26.51 0.66
N GLY A 43 -0.78 27.45 -0.09
CA GLY A 43 0.59 27.93 0.11
C GLY A 43 1.62 26.93 -0.39
N PRO A 44 2.88 27.05 0.02
CA PRO A 44 3.95 26.12 -0.38
C PRO A 44 3.95 24.88 0.50
N LEU A 45 2.80 24.21 0.62
CA LEU A 45 2.64 23.04 1.46
C LEU A 45 2.10 21.88 0.64
N ARG A 46 2.63 20.68 0.87
CA ARG A 46 2.25 19.44 0.21
C ARG A 46 2.08 18.34 1.24
N ALA A 47 1.04 17.55 1.10
CA ALA A 47 0.87 16.32 1.87
C ALA A 47 1.21 15.11 1.01
N ARG A 48 2.08 14.24 1.51
CA ARG A 48 2.31 12.89 0.99
C ARG A 48 1.64 11.92 1.94
N TYR A 49 0.84 11.01 1.43
CA TYR A 49 0.06 10.11 2.27
C TYR A 49 -0.06 8.71 1.68
N ASN A 50 -0.22 7.74 2.55
CA ASN A 50 -0.51 6.37 2.16
C ASN A 50 -1.25 5.63 3.28
N LEU A 51 -2.05 4.65 2.90
CA LEU A 51 -2.67 3.69 3.82
C LEU A 51 -2.35 2.28 3.31
N LEU A 52 -1.52 1.54 4.06
CA LEU A 52 -0.96 0.26 3.65
C LEU A 52 -1.34 -0.84 4.65
N PRO A 53 -1.75 -2.05 4.20
CA PRO A 53 -1.88 -3.18 5.10
C PRO A 53 -0.58 -3.39 5.88
N THR A 54 -0.66 -3.59 7.20
CA THR A 54 0.55 -3.76 8.01
C THR A 54 1.35 -5.00 7.62
N LEU A 55 0.69 -6.04 7.08
CA LEU A 55 1.37 -7.22 6.53
C LEU A 55 2.23 -6.91 5.29
N ALA A 56 1.90 -5.86 4.54
CA ALA A 56 2.67 -5.44 3.38
C ALA A 56 3.97 -4.71 3.75
N LEU A 57 4.11 -4.29 5.00
CA LEU A 57 5.33 -3.64 5.48
C LEU A 57 6.46 -4.66 5.64
N GLY A 58 7.67 -4.28 5.20
CA GLY A 58 8.87 -5.02 5.57
C GLY A 58 9.11 -4.93 7.08
N GLU A 59 9.74 -5.95 7.68
CA GLU A 59 9.99 -5.99 9.13
C GLU A 59 10.80 -4.80 9.64
N ALA A 60 11.76 -4.30 8.84
CA ALA A 60 12.56 -3.14 9.21
C ALA A 60 11.69 -1.89 9.33
N VAL A 61 10.79 -1.66 8.37
CA VAL A 61 9.84 -0.53 8.35
C VAL A 61 8.84 -0.65 9.49
N ALA A 62 8.29 -1.85 9.73
CA ALA A 62 7.37 -2.08 10.83
C ALA A 62 8.02 -1.79 12.20
N ARG A 63 9.29 -2.15 12.38
CA ARG A 63 10.07 -1.81 13.60
C ARG A 63 10.32 -0.31 13.75
N GLU A 64 10.72 0.37 12.67
CA GLU A 64 10.96 1.81 12.65
C GLU A 64 9.70 2.58 13.04
N TYR A 65 8.58 2.21 12.45
CA TYR A 65 7.28 2.79 12.78
C TYR A 65 6.62 2.17 14.03
N ARG A 66 7.28 1.22 14.72
CA ARG A 66 6.76 0.53 15.91
C ARG A 66 5.32 0.03 15.71
N VAL A 67 5.09 -0.66 14.63
CA VAL A 67 3.79 -1.17 14.21
C VAL A 67 3.81 -2.70 14.22
N THR A 68 2.80 -3.30 14.82
CA THR A 68 2.58 -4.74 14.73
C THR A 68 2.02 -5.08 13.36
N ARG A 69 2.58 -6.12 12.73
CA ARG A 69 2.09 -6.63 11.44
C ARG A 69 0.97 -7.64 11.70
N ASP A 70 -0.24 -7.33 11.29
CA ASP A 70 -1.39 -8.23 11.36
C ASP A 70 -2.36 -8.02 10.19
N ALA A 71 -3.21 -9.02 9.91
CA ALA A 71 -4.13 -9.00 8.77
C ALA A 71 -5.29 -8.02 8.92
N GLY A 72 -5.60 -7.59 10.15
CA GLY A 72 -6.73 -6.72 10.48
C GLY A 72 -6.36 -5.26 10.63
N SER A 73 -5.16 -4.85 10.19
CA SER A 73 -4.72 -3.47 10.36
C SER A 73 -3.97 -2.91 9.16
N ALA A 74 -4.07 -1.60 8.99
CA ALA A 74 -3.32 -0.82 8.03
C ALA A 74 -2.58 0.32 8.72
N LEU A 75 -1.44 0.74 8.19
CA LEU A 75 -0.67 1.89 8.61
C LEU A 75 -1.04 3.09 7.76
N LEU A 76 -1.58 4.14 8.39
CA LEU A 76 -1.71 5.46 7.80
C LEU A 76 -0.41 6.22 8.03
N VAL A 77 0.14 6.77 6.95
CA VAL A 77 1.29 7.68 6.98
C VAL A 77 0.89 8.97 6.30
N VAL A 78 1.11 10.10 6.96
CA VAL A 78 0.93 11.45 6.39
C VAL A 78 2.19 12.26 6.68
N ALA A 79 2.80 12.76 5.63
CA ALA A 79 4.03 13.54 5.68
C ALA A 79 3.83 14.92 5.07
N LEU A 80 4.13 15.97 5.82
CA LEU A 80 4.05 17.34 5.34
C LEU A 80 5.40 17.75 4.74
N ARG A 81 5.36 18.35 3.56
CA ARG A 81 6.53 18.74 2.77
C ARG A 81 6.36 20.17 2.23
N ARG A 82 7.49 20.86 2.04
CA ARG A 82 7.57 22.12 1.29
C ARG A 82 8.39 21.88 0.04
N PRO A 83 7.79 22.05 -1.17
CA PRO A 83 8.57 22.08 -2.40
C PRO A 83 9.58 23.22 -2.39
N THR A 84 10.77 22.97 -2.90
CA THR A 84 11.82 23.96 -3.12
C THR A 84 11.89 24.36 -4.59
N ALA A 85 12.55 25.46 -4.89
CA ALA A 85 12.72 25.94 -6.27
C ALA A 85 13.48 24.95 -7.16
N ASP A 86 14.33 24.11 -6.56
CA ASP A 86 15.14 23.10 -7.26
C ASP A 86 14.38 21.80 -7.52
N GLY A 87 13.10 21.73 -7.12
CA GLY A 87 12.25 20.55 -7.28
C GLY A 87 12.37 19.52 -6.16
N ASP A 88 13.22 19.75 -5.18
CA ASP A 88 13.32 18.96 -3.95
C ASP A 88 12.21 19.31 -2.97
N GLU A 89 12.16 18.58 -1.86
CA GLU A 89 11.20 18.82 -0.79
C GLU A 89 11.93 18.85 0.56
N THR A 90 11.51 19.75 1.42
CA THR A 90 11.93 19.80 2.83
C THR A 90 10.79 19.42 3.75
N ALA A 91 11.10 19.03 4.99
CA ALA A 91 10.07 18.80 6.00
C ALA A 91 9.28 20.07 6.27
N ALA A 92 7.96 19.93 6.44
CA ALA A 92 7.11 21.01 6.92
C ALA A 92 6.55 20.65 8.29
N GLU A 93 6.44 21.64 9.15
CA GLU A 93 5.79 21.50 10.45
C GLU A 93 4.28 21.69 10.33
N GLY A 94 3.54 20.96 11.15
CA GLY A 94 2.09 21.06 11.20
C GLY A 94 1.50 20.00 12.12
N GLU A 95 0.25 20.20 12.45
CA GLU A 95 -0.57 19.27 13.21
C GLU A 95 -1.46 18.50 12.23
N VAL A 96 -1.49 17.19 12.35
CA VAL A 96 -2.27 16.32 11.45
C VAL A 96 -3.22 15.50 12.32
N THR A 97 -4.49 15.53 11.95
CA THR A 97 -5.51 14.63 12.50
C THR A 97 -6.16 13.85 11.37
N ALA A 98 -6.60 12.64 11.65
CA ALA A 98 -7.25 11.80 10.66
C ALA A 98 -8.41 10.99 11.25
N GLU A 99 -9.40 10.77 10.43
CA GLU A 99 -10.53 9.90 10.70
C GLU A 99 -10.75 8.97 9.50
N VAL A 100 -11.09 7.72 9.79
CA VAL A 100 -11.41 6.72 8.77
C VAL A 100 -12.89 6.40 8.84
N VAL A 101 -13.54 6.40 7.69
CA VAL A 101 -14.97 6.10 7.55
C VAL A 101 -15.14 4.92 6.63
N ASP A 102 -15.82 3.86 7.08
CA ASP A 102 -16.15 2.71 6.24
C ASP A 102 -17.43 2.94 5.41
N LEU A 103 -17.75 2.00 4.53
CA LEU A 103 -18.96 2.08 3.70
C LEU A 103 -20.27 2.02 4.50
N ALA A 104 -20.24 1.54 5.73
CA ALA A 104 -21.40 1.53 6.64
C ALA A 104 -21.51 2.85 7.44
N GLY A 105 -20.58 3.80 7.22
CA GLY A 105 -20.56 5.08 7.93
C GLY A 105 -19.96 5.01 9.33
N ARG A 106 -19.33 3.88 9.71
CA ARG A 106 -18.64 3.78 11.00
C ARG A 106 -17.36 4.57 10.94
N ARG A 107 -17.12 5.34 12.00
CA ARG A 107 -15.98 6.25 12.10
C ARG A 107 -14.93 5.72 13.08
N GLN A 108 -13.66 5.87 12.71
CA GLN A 108 -12.52 5.56 13.55
C GLN A 108 -11.56 6.75 13.57
N ILE A 109 -11.41 7.40 14.72
CA ILE A 109 -10.36 8.41 14.93
C ILE A 109 -9.02 7.71 14.94
N VAL A 110 -8.07 8.19 14.15
CA VAL A 110 -6.74 7.62 14.06
C VAL A 110 -5.82 8.35 15.04
N ALA A 111 -5.30 7.61 16.02
CA ALA A 111 -4.30 8.14 16.94
C ALA A 111 -2.96 8.29 16.23
N LEU A 112 -2.73 9.47 15.63
CA LEU A 112 -1.48 9.80 14.95
C LEU A 112 -0.39 10.17 15.94
N ARG A 113 0.83 9.74 15.66
CA ARG A 113 2.04 10.15 16.36
C ARG A 113 3.11 10.56 15.36
N ARG A 114 4.00 11.44 15.78
CA ARG A 114 5.13 11.91 14.95
C ARG A 114 6.28 10.90 15.04
N VAL A 115 6.87 10.58 13.90
CA VAL A 115 8.06 9.74 13.77
C VAL A 115 9.07 10.47 12.91
N ALA A 116 10.28 10.65 13.45
CA ALA A 116 11.40 11.20 12.67
C ALA A 116 11.97 10.10 11.77
N THR A 117 12.06 10.38 10.48
CA THR A 117 12.61 9.49 9.46
C THR A 117 13.68 10.28 8.68
N GLY A 118 14.92 10.19 9.14
CA GLY A 118 16.02 11.03 8.63
C GLY A 118 15.74 12.52 8.91
N SER A 119 15.75 13.33 7.86
CA SER A 119 15.44 14.78 7.93
C SER A 119 13.93 15.10 7.90
N TYR A 120 13.09 14.09 7.84
CA TYR A 120 11.64 14.24 7.71
C TYR A 120 10.91 13.84 8.97
N VAL A 121 9.67 14.30 9.09
CA VAL A 121 8.74 13.89 10.13
C VAL A 121 7.49 13.35 9.45
N ASP A 122 7.11 12.12 9.84
CA ASP A 122 5.91 11.45 9.41
C ASP A 122 4.91 11.38 10.56
N HIS A 123 3.63 11.60 10.25
CA HIS A 123 2.53 11.37 11.17
C HIS A 123 1.96 9.98 10.85
N VAL A 124 2.05 9.08 11.81
CA VAL A 124 1.71 7.67 11.60
C VAL A 124 0.70 7.18 12.62
N GLY A 125 -0.24 6.37 12.17
CA GLY A 125 -1.22 5.73 13.02
C GLY A 125 -1.74 4.44 12.44
N THR A 126 -2.22 3.55 13.30
CA THR A 126 -2.79 2.27 12.87
C THR A 126 -4.30 2.37 12.77
N VAL A 127 -4.83 1.84 11.69
CA VAL A 127 -6.25 1.76 11.36
C VAL A 127 -6.66 0.29 11.37
N ARG A 128 -7.79 -0.04 11.97
CA ARG A 128 -8.39 -1.38 11.80
C ARG A 128 -9.11 -1.47 10.47
N ILE A 129 -8.89 -2.56 9.78
CA ILE A 129 -9.49 -2.85 8.48
C ILE A 129 -10.07 -4.25 8.45
N GLY A 130 -11.18 -4.42 7.73
CA GLY A 130 -11.75 -5.73 7.41
C GLY A 130 -11.25 -6.28 6.07
N PRO A 131 -11.49 -7.56 5.80
CA PRO A 131 -11.23 -8.16 4.48
C PRO A 131 -12.18 -7.54 3.44
N HIS A 132 -11.65 -7.21 2.27
CA HIS A 132 -12.40 -6.60 1.15
C HIS A 132 -13.11 -5.29 1.53
N GLU A 133 -12.58 -4.57 2.48
CA GLU A 133 -13.14 -3.29 2.94
C GLU A 133 -12.65 -2.14 2.08
N THR A 134 -13.55 -1.19 1.81
CA THR A 134 -13.20 0.12 1.25
C THR A 134 -13.46 1.17 2.30
N VAL A 135 -12.46 1.99 2.56
CA VAL A 135 -12.55 3.07 3.54
C VAL A 135 -12.22 4.41 2.89
N ARG A 136 -12.82 5.47 3.41
CA ARG A 136 -12.42 6.85 3.15
C ARG A 136 -11.65 7.37 4.35
N VAL A 137 -10.51 7.98 4.09
CA VAL A 137 -9.66 8.64 5.09
C VAL A 137 -9.86 10.14 4.93
N GLU A 138 -10.31 10.79 5.98
CA GLU A 138 -10.48 12.24 6.06
C GLU A 138 -9.31 12.78 6.89
N VAL A 139 -8.53 13.68 6.33
CA VAL A 139 -7.31 14.24 6.96
C VAL A 139 -7.47 15.74 7.11
N ALA A 140 -7.23 16.24 8.30
CA ALA A 140 -7.12 17.66 8.55
C ALA A 140 -5.69 18.04 8.95
N VAL A 141 -5.19 19.10 8.36
CA VAL A 141 -3.85 19.65 8.57
C VAL A 141 -3.97 21.07 9.07
N VAL A 142 -3.29 21.37 10.17
CA VAL A 142 -3.11 22.74 10.66
C VAL A 142 -1.64 23.10 10.53
N ALA A 143 -1.32 23.98 9.60
CA ALA A 143 0.03 24.45 9.33
C ALA A 143 0.01 25.92 8.94
N ASP A 144 1.03 26.68 9.33
CA ASP A 144 1.15 28.12 9.05
C ASP A 144 -0.10 28.93 9.46
N GLY A 145 -0.78 28.52 10.54
CA GLY A 145 -1.99 29.15 11.07
C GLY A 145 -3.26 28.86 10.25
N ARG A 146 -3.22 27.96 9.30
CA ARG A 146 -4.36 27.59 8.44
C ARG A 146 -4.76 26.14 8.68
N ARG A 147 -6.07 25.88 8.69
CA ARG A 147 -6.66 24.55 8.67
C ARG A 147 -7.08 24.19 7.25
N GLN A 148 -6.64 23.05 6.79
CA GLN A 148 -6.94 22.52 5.46
C GLN A 148 -7.33 21.06 5.59
N GLU A 149 -8.13 20.58 4.65
CA GLU A 149 -8.64 19.21 4.69
C GLU A 149 -8.50 18.57 3.31
N PHE A 150 -8.24 17.28 3.30
CA PHE A 150 -8.33 16.45 2.10
C PHE A 150 -8.80 15.05 2.48
N ASP A 151 -9.30 14.32 1.50
CA ASP A 151 -9.70 12.93 1.70
C ASP A 151 -9.20 12.05 0.56
N PHE A 152 -9.16 10.75 0.82
CA PHE A 152 -8.87 9.73 -0.16
C PHE A 152 -9.52 8.40 0.21
N GLN A 153 -9.64 7.50 -0.77
CA GLN A 153 -10.19 6.17 -0.56
C GLN A 153 -9.12 5.10 -0.75
N ARG A 154 -9.30 3.99 -0.02
CA ARG A 154 -8.48 2.81 -0.16
C ARG A 154 -9.34 1.56 -0.02
N SER A 155 -9.13 0.60 -0.93
CA SER A 155 -9.71 -0.75 -0.85
C SER A 155 -8.65 -1.77 -0.47
N PHE A 156 -9.03 -2.81 0.28
CA PHE A 156 -8.19 -3.87 0.81
C PHE A 156 -8.65 -5.25 0.34
#